data_c81300c1f6d1377c14c39d200f498ccc
#
_entry.id   c81300c1f6d1377c14c39d200f498ccc
#
_cell.length_a   1.000
_cell.length_b   1.000
_cell.length_c   1.000
_cell.angle_alpha   90.00
_cell.angle_beta   90.00
_cell.angle_gamma   90.00
#
_symmetry.space_group_name_H-M   'P 1'
#
loop_
_entity.id
_entity.type
_entity.pdbx_description
1 polymer ?
#
loop_
_entity_poly.entity_id
_entity_poly.type
_entity_poly.pdbx_seq_one_letter_code
_entity_poly.pdbx_strand_id
1 'polypeptide(L)'
;MRLFGKNKRGIELAINFLVTFILAVVIFGAGLFIVWDVGEMTENELNDIVEGLDKRITELSCSTKDKVCIAGNEAKTKRGKTLYFTVNLNNYLSTPMNFTITVDNTTAKAYKGDNEIENIRPLLLPSQQNISINPKSQGQKAFAVVMPKNTLAGQYFYTVRVVAEDQNKYANVSDKLIFTVG
;
A
#
# COMPACT_ATOMS: atom_id res chain seq x y z
N MET A 1 64.86 -29.73 33.52
CA MET A 1 63.58 -30.15 32.85
C MET A 1 62.45 -29.28 33.36
N ARG A 2 62.02 -28.24 32.58
CA ARG A 2 60.99 -27.34 33.02
C ARG A 2 59.66 -27.84 32.44
N LEU A 3 58.74 -28.21 33.33
CA LEU A 3 57.39 -28.64 33.00
C LEU A 3 56.59 -27.45 32.50
N PHE A 4 56.11 -27.50 31.26
CA PHE A 4 55.19 -26.55 30.69
C PHE A 4 53.86 -26.59 31.47
N GLY A 5 53.63 -25.58 32.29
CA GLY A 5 52.30 -25.33 32.89
C GLY A 5 51.25 -25.15 31.82
N LYS A 6 50.33 -26.10 31.63
CA LYS A 6 49.19 -26.01 30.73
C LYS A 6 48.34 -24.81 31.13
N ASN A 7 48.33 -23.75 30.33
CA ASN A 7 47.48 -22.56 30.50
C ASN A 7 46.01 -22.93 30.21
N LYS A 8 45.33 -23.53 31.19
CA LYS A 8 43.90 -23.88 31.10
C LYS A 8 42.99 -22.63 30.87
N ARG A 9 43.36 -21.49 31.43
CA ARG A 9 42.62 -20.22 31.31
C ARG A 9 42.56 -19.66 29.88
N GLY A 10 43.56 -19.90 29.04
CA GLY A 10 43.54 -19.44 27.63
C GLY A 10 42.57 -20.21 26.76
N ILE A 11 42.38 -21.50 27.06
CA ILE A 11 41.49 -22.39 26.32
C ILE A 11 40.02 -22.07 26.64
N GLU A 12 39.70 -21.81 27.91
CA GLU A 12 38.33 -21.44 28.34
C GLU A 12 37.88 -20.11 27.73
N LEU A 13 38.79 -19.12 27.64
CA LEU A 13 38.51 -17.85 27.01
C LEU A 13 38.26 -17.98 25.50
N ALA A 14 39.02 -18.85 24.83
CA ALA A 14 38.86 -19.11 23.41
C ALA A 14 37.52 -19.83 23.08
N ILE A 15 37.12 -20.78 23.95
CA ILE A 15 35.86 -21.51 23.77
C ILE A 15 34.67 -20.57 23.99
N ASN A 16 34.68 -19.75 25.04
CA ASN A 16 33.61 -18.78 25.29
C ASN A 16 33.49 -17.75 24.17
N PHE A 17 34.60 -17.26 23.65
CA PHE A 17 34.61 -16.37 22.51
C PHE A 17 34.05 -17.05 21.26
N LEU A 18 34.44 -18.29 20.98
CA LEU A 18 33.93 -19.04 19.82
C LEU A 18 32.42 -19.26 19.90
N VAL A 19 31.90 -19.65 21.06
CA VAL A 19 30.45 -19.85 21.25
C VAL A 19 29.69 -18.56 21.07
N THR A 20 30.18 -17.46 21.66
CA THR A 20 29.55 -16.13 21.50
C THR A 20 29.56 -15.67 20.05
N PHE A 21 30.66 -15.92 19.34
CA PHE A 21 30.77 -15.57 17.92
C PHE A 21 29.78 -16.36 17.05
N ILE A 22 29.68 -17.68 17.27
CA ILE A 22 28.73 -18.52 16.55
C ILE A 22 27.29 -18.07 16.82
N LEU A 23 26.93 -17.80 18.08
CA LEU A 23 25.59 -17.28 18.41
C LEU A 23 25.30 -15.91 17.73
N ALA A 24 26.29 -15.03 17.72
CA ALA A 24 26.13 -13.74 17.05
C ALA A 24 25.89 -13.90 15.54
N VAL A 25 26.62 -14.80 14.87
CA VAL A 25 26.44 -15.09 13.44
C VAL A 25 25.07 -15.71 13.16
N VAL A 26 24.61 -16.63 14.01
CA VAL A 26 23.28 -17.25 13.87
C VAL A 26 22.16 -16.23 14.04
N ILE A 27 22.23 -15.36 15.06
CA ILE A 27 21.22 -14.32 15.31
C ILE A 27 21.22 -13.29 14.18
N PHE A 28 22.40 -12.89 13.71
CA PHE A 28 22.53 -11.97 12.60
C PHE A 28 21.98 -12.56 11.29
N GLY A 29 22.31 -13.82 10.99
CA GLY A 29 21.80 -14.54 9.82
C GLY A 29 20.27 -14.69 9.86
N ALA A 30 19.71 -15.06 11.02
CA ALA A 30 18.26 -15.12 11.19
C ALA A 30 17.60 -13.74 11.04
N GLY A 31 18.23 -12.68 11.54
CA GLY A 31 17.76 -11.30 11.38
C GLY A 31 17.73 -10.85 9.93
N LEU A 32 18.78 -11.16 9.16
CA LEU A 32 18.82 -10.86 7.71
C LEU A 32 17.76 -11.66 6.94
N PHE A 33 17.52 -12.91 7.30
CA PHE A 33 16.49 -13.74 6.67
C PHE A 33 15.10 -13.13 6.87
N ILE A 34 14.77 -12.67 8.09
CA ILE A 34 13.49 -12.00 8.39
C ILE A 34 13.38 -10.67 7.62
N VAL A 35 14.45 -9.90 7.51
CA VAL A 35 14.43 -8.62 6.77
C VAL A 35 14.25 -8.84 5.27
N TRP A 36 14.81 -9.90 4.71
CA TRP A 36 14.62 -10.27 3.31
C TRP A 36 13.20 -10.78 3.05
N ASP A 37 12.68 -11.66 3.91
CA ASP A 37 11.33 -12.20 3.78
C ASP A 37 10.23 -11.13 3.93
N VAL A 38 10.41 -10.16 4.83
CA VAL A 38 9.51 -9.01 5.00
C VAL A 38 9.73 -7.92 3.94
N GLY A 39 10.95 -7.82 3.37
CA GLY A 39 11.30 -6.83 2.35
C GLY A 39 10.75 -7.14 0.96
N GLU A 40 10.39 -8.39 0.69
CA GLU A 40 9.75 -8.85 -0.54
C GLU A 40 8.23 -9.00 -0.43
N MET A 41 7.55 -8.26 0.45
CA MET A 41 6.10 -8.07 0.27
C MET A 41 5.90 -7.34 -1.06
N THR A 42 5.88 -8.14 -2.11
CA THR A 42 5.70 -7.73 -3.49
C THR A 42 4.29 -7.14 -3.65
N GLU A 43 4.15 -6.21 -4.58
CA GLU A 43 2.83 -5.65 -4.98
C GLU A 43 1.78 -6.75 -5.23
N ASN A 44 2.19 -7.98 -5.50
CA ASN A 44 1.33 -9.14 -5.72
C ASN A 44 0.67 -9.64 -4.43
N GLU A 45 1.39 -9.73 -3.31
CA GLU A 45 0.81 -10.15 -2.02
C GLU A 45 -0.13 -9.08 -1.45
N LEU A 46 0.20 -7.80 -1.67
CA LEU A 46 -0.71 -6.70 -1.33
C LEU A 46 -2.02 -6.81 -2.13
N ASN A 47 -1.92 -7.15 -3.42
CA ASN A 47 -3.08 -7.35 -4.28
C ASN A 47 -3.93 -8.56 -3.82
N ASP A 48 -3.33 -9.68 -3.42
CA ASP A 48 -4.05 -10.87 -2.96
C ASP A 48 -4.79 -10.64 -1.63
N ILE A 49 -4.17 -9.92 -0.70
CA ILE A 49 -4.81 -9.57 0.58
C ILE A 49 -5.96 -8.58 0.35
N VAL A 50 -5.77 -7.62 -0.54
CA VAL A 50 -6.77 -6.62 -0.89
C VAL A 50 -7.91 -7.26 -1.69
N GLU A 51 -7.62 -8.18 -2.61
CA GLU A 51 -8.64 -8.90 -3.39
C GLU A 51 -9.60 -9.71 -2.51
N GLY A 52 -9.09 -10.35 -1.45
CA GLY A 52 -9.90 -11.13 -0.51
C GLY A 52 -10.82 -10.29 0.39
N LEU A 53 -10.37 -9.12 0.84
CA LEU A 53 -11.15 -8.19 1.66
C LEU A 53 -12.12 -7.35 0.84
N ASP A 54 -11.75 -7.02 -0.38
CA ASP A 54 -12.42 -6.01 -1.19
C ASP A 54 -13.63 -6.54 -1.96
N LYS A 55 -13.64 -7.84 -2.28
CA LYS A 55 -14.76 -8.44 -3.01
C LYS A 55 -16.09 -8.28 -2.26
N ARG A 56 -16.08 -8.36 -0.94
CA ARG A 56 -17.28 -8.19 -0.09
C ARG A 56 -17.68 -6.71 0.08
N ILE A 57 -16.70 -5.80 0.13
CA ILE A 57 -16.97 -4.35 0.27
C ILE A 57 -17.43 -3.77 -1.06
N THR A 58 -16.82 -4.22 -2.15
CA THR A 58 -17.13 -3.78 -3.51
C THR A 58 -18.55 -4.17 -3.95
N GLU A 59 -18.98 -5.39 -3.64
CA GLU A 59 -20.33 -5.86 -3.95
C GLU A 59 -21.42 -5.06 -3.22
N LEU A 60 -21.11 -4.47 -2.06
CA LEU A 60 -22.03 -3.67 -1.26
C LEU A 60 -22.07 -2.18 -1.63
N SER A 61 -20.99 -1.65 -2.23
CA SER A 61 -20.82 -0.21 -2.43
C SER A 61 -20.99 0.25 -3.88
N CYS A 62 -20.73 -0.62 -4.85
CA CYS A 62 -20.69 -0.27 -6.26
C CYS A 62 -21.84 -0.93 -7.04
N SER A 63 -22.62 -0.12 -7.78
CA SER A 63 -23.62 -0.64 -8.71
C SER A 63 -22.93 -1.17 -9.97
N THR A 64 -23.41 -2.31 -10.49
CA THR A 64 -22.95 -2.86 -11.78
C THR A 64 -23.24 -1.94 -12.98
N LYS A 65 -24.01 -0.87 -12.77
CA LYS A 65 -24.35 0.14 -13.80
C LYS A 65 -23.35 1.29 -13.85
N ASP A 66 -22.52 1.46 -12.81
CA ASP A 66 -21.55 2.55 -12.77
C ASP A 66 -20.35 2.24 -13.65
N LYS A 67 -19.96 3.19 -14.49
CA LYS A 67 -18.76 3.06 -15.33
C LYS A 67 -17.49 2.99 -14.49
N VAL A 68 -17.45 3.79 -13.45
CA VAL A 68 -16.38 3.88 -12.47
C VAL A 68 -17.01 3.98 -11.10
N CYS A 69 -16.52 3.24 -10.15
CA CYS A 69 -16.94 3.31 -8.76
C CYS A 69 -15.71 3.13 -7.85
N ILE A 70 -15.63 3.94 -6.80
CA ILE A 70 -14.57 3.86 -5.80
C ILE A 70 -15.17 3.24 -4.55
N ALA A 71 -14.77 2.00 -4.26
CA ALA A 71 -15.14 1.36 -3.00
C ALA A 71 -14.27 1.91 -1.87
N GLY A 72 -14.91 2.31 -0.76
CA GLY A 72 -14.21 2.92 0.37
C GLY A 72 -13.83 4.38 0.14
N ASN A 73 -14.53 5.09 -0.75
CA ASN A 73 -14.30 6.50 -1.05
C ASN A 73 -14.47 7.44 0.16
N GLU A 74 -15.18 6.99 1.20
CA GLU A 74 -15.28 7.68 2.48
C GLU A 74 -14.85 6.74 3.61
N ALA A 75 -13.79 7.09 4.33
CA ALA A 75 -13.27 6.26 5.39
C ALA A 75 -12.73 7.08 6.58
N LYS A 76 -12.74 6.46 7.75
CA LYS A 76 -12.11 7.00 8.97
C LYS A 76 -10.90 6.17 9.33
N THR A 77 -9.80 6.83 9.62
CA THR A 77 -8.55 6.15 9.99
C THR A 77 -7.82 6.87 11.12
N LYS A 78 -6.75 6.25 11.60
CA LYS A 78 -5.87 6.82 12.63
C LYS A 78 -4.48 7.07 12.06
N ARG A 79 -3.74 7.95 12.69
CA ARG A 79 -2.34 8.22 12.38
C ARG A 79 -1.50 6.93 12.44
N GLY A 80 -0.54 6.78 11.54
CA GLY A 80 0.32 5.60 11.46
C GLY A 80 -0.37 4.33 10.94
N LYS A 81 -1.57 4.46 10.36
CA LYS A 81 -2.30 3.35 9.72
C LYS A 81 -2.32 3.52 8.21
N THR A 82 -2.47 2.41 7.51
CA THR A 82 -2.70 2.38 6.06
C THR A 82 -4.19 2.18 5.81
N LEU A 83 -4.73 2.95 4.89
CA LEU A 83 -6.08 2.83 4.37
C LEU A 83 -6.00 2.28 2.95
N TYR A 84 -6.87 1.33 2.64
CA TYR A 84 -6.99 0.76 1.29
C TYR A 84 -8.32 1.17 0.68
N PHE A 85 -8.32 1.41 -0.63
CA PHE A 85 -9.53 1.62 -1.41
C PHE A 85 -9.36 1.01 -2.81
N THR A 86 -10.47 0.69 -3.45
CA THR A 86 -10.47 0.02 -4.74
C THR A 86 -11.25 0.82 -5.75
N VAL A 87 -10.66 0.98 -6.93
CA VAL A 87 -11.32 1.57 -8.09
C VAL A 87 -11.80 0.45 -8.99
N ASN A 88 -13.12 0.37 -9.15
CA ASN A 88 -13.80 -0.58 -10.01
C ASN A 88 -14.18 0.09 -11.33
N LEU A 89 -13.93 -0.60 -12.42
CA LEU A 89 -14.15 -0.13 -13.78
C LEU A 89 -14.98 -1.15 -14.57
N ASN A 90 -15.97 -0.68 -15.29
CA ASN A 90 -16.80 -1.49 -16.16
C ASN A 90 -16.54 -1.12 -17.62
N ASN A 91 -16.02 -2.03 -18.41
CA ASN A 91 -15.93 -1.85 -19.85
C ASN A 91 -17.22 -2.30 -20.54
N TYR A 92 -18.10 -1.37 -20.86
CA TYR A 92 -19.36 -1.65 -21.56
C TYR A 92 -19.21 -1.81 -23.06
N LEU A 93 -18.03 -1.52 -23.60
CA LEU A 93 -17.77 -1.59 -25.05
C LEU A 93 -17.64 -3.06 -25.49
N SER A 94 -17.77 -3.24 -26.80
CA SER A 94 -17.52 -4.56 -27.45
C SER A 94 -16.06 -4.78 -27.83
N THR A 95 -15.17 -3.85 -27.47
CA THR A 95 -13.74 -3.92 -27.70
C THR A 95 -12.97 -3.87 -26.38
N PRO A 96 -11.79 -4.49 -26.26
CA PRO A 96 -10.92 -4.29 -25.11
C PRO A 96 -10.56 -2.81 -24.94
N MET A 97 -10.36 -2.37 -23.72
CA MET A 97 -10.04 -0.98 -23.39
C MET A 97 -8.97 -0.92 -22.32
N ASN A 98 -7.99 -0.06 -22.53
CA ASN A 98 -6.97 0.27 -21.55
C ASN A 98 -7.40 1.53 -20.78
N PHE A 99 -7.25 1.46 -19.47
CA PHE A 99 -7.55 2.56 -18.55
C PHE A 99 -6.31 2.92 -17.76
N THR A 100 -6.12 4.21 -17.56
CA THR A 100 -5.15 4.76 -16.62
C THR A 100 -5.89 5.37 -15.45
N ILE A 101 -5.64 4.86 -14.25
CA ILE A 101 -6.20 5.37 -13.00
C ILE A 101 -5.09 6.19 -12.34
N THR A 102 -5.37 7.45 -12.05
CA THR A 102 -4.43 8.36 -11.39
C THR A 102 -5.09 8.92 -10.13
N VAL A 103 -4.41 8.82 -9.00
CA VAL A 103 -4.81 9.51 -7.78
C VAL A 103 -3.94 10.75 -7.64
N ASP A 104 -4.56 11.90 -7.84
CA ASP A 104 -3.86 13.17 -7.90
C ASP A 104 -3.52 13.67 -6.50
N ASN A 105 -2.23 13.68 -6.20
CA ASN A 105 -1.70 14.19 -4.95
C ASN A 105 -1.49 15.71 -4.97
N THR A 106 -1.44 16.33 -6.14
CA THR A 106 -1.18 17.76 -6.28
C THR A 106 -2.42 18.61 -5.98
N THR A 107 -3.60 18.06 -6.26
CA THR A 107 -4.90 18.69 -5.96
C THR A 107 -5.46 18.27 -4.61
N ALA A 108 -4.71 17.47 -3.84
CA ALA A 108 -5.14 17.03 -2.53
C ALA A 108 -5.29 18.22 -1.57
N LYS A 109 -6.42 18.25 -0.87
CA LYS A 109 -6.72 19.24 0.15
C LYS A 109 -6.99 18.56 1.49
N ALA A 110 -6.64 19.22 2.56
CA ALA A 110 -6.92 18.76 3.90
C ALA A 110 -7.50 19.90 4.74
N TYR A 111 -8.49 19.59 5.57
CA TYR A 111 -9.18 20.56 6.40
C TYR A 111 -9.33 20.07 7.84
N LYS A 112 -9.20 21.00 8.78
CA LYS A 112 -9.57 20.81 10.18
C LYS A 112 -10.63 21.86 10.52
N GLY A 113 -11.91 21.45 10.54
CA GLY A 113 -13.02 22.39 10.50
C GLY A 113 -12.97 23.23 9.22
N ASP A 114 -13.02 24.53 9.32
CA ASP A 114 -12.99 25.46 8.19
C ASP A 114 -11.56 25.86 7.76
N ASN A 115 -10.53 25.40 8.46
CA ASN A 115 -9.14 25.76 8.18
C ASN A 115 -8.46 24.70 7.28
N GLU A 116 -7.87 25.15 6.17
CA GLU A 116 -7.04 24.29 5.31
C GLU A 116 -5.72 23.93 6.02
N ILE A 117 -5.35 22.65 5.98
CA ILE A 117 -4.10 22.12 6.53
C ILE A 117 -3.05 22.15 5.43
N GLU A 118 -1.99 22.92 5.63
CA GLU A 118 -0.87 22.98 4.70
C GLU A 118 0.22 21.94 5.08
N ASN A 119 0.99 21.50 4.08
CA ASN A 119 2.29 20.82 4.17
C ASN A 119 2.38 19.38 4.69
N ILE A 120 1.34 18.73 5.23
CA ILE A 120 1.44 17.31 5.64
C ILE A 120 0.37 16.51 4.92
N ARG A 121 0.78 15.84 3.84
CA ARG A 121 -0.11 15.01 3.03
C ARG A 121 0.20 13.53 3.24
N PRO A 122 -0.82 12.69 3.40
CA PRO A 122 -0.65 11.25 3.37
C PRO A 122 0.00 10.79 2.07
N LEU A 123 0.78 9.73 2.15
CA LEU A 123 1.46 9.14 1.00
C LEU A 123 0.52 8.19 0.28
N LEU A 124 0.31 8.41 -1.01
CA LEU A 124 -0.43 7.52 -1.90
C LEU A 124 0.52 6.53 -2.58
N LEU A 125 0.18 5.25 -2.54
CA LEU A 125 0.93 4.17 -3.16
C LEU A 125 -0.03 3.20 -3.87
N PRO A 126 0.17 2.89 -5.13
CA PRO A 126 0.84 3.68 -6.15
C PRO A 126 0.00 4.90 -6.55
N SER A 127 0.61 5.96 -7.08
CA SER A 127 -0.13 7.17 -7.53
C SER A 127 -0.82 6.98 -8.88
N GLN A 128 -0.37 6.02 -9.68
CA GLN A 128 -0.91 5.70 -11.00
C GLN A 128 -0.87 4.19 -11.26
N GLN A 129 -1.91 3.65 -11.86
CA GLN A 129 -1.98 2.26 -12.32
C GLN A 129 -2.69 2.17 -13.66
N ASN A 130 -2.26 1.20 -14.47
CA ASN A 130 -2.89 0.88 -15.75
C ASN A 130 -3.61 -0.48 -15.65
N ILE A 131 -4.74 -0.60 -16.33
CA ILE A 131 -5.49 -1.84 -16.42
C ILE A 131 -6.09 -1.99 -17.82
N SER A 132 -5.96 -3.21 -18.37
CA SER A 132 -6.66 -3.60 -19.60
C SER A 132 -7.88 -4.42 -19.24
N ILE A 133 -9.04 -4.05 -19.74
CA ILE A 133 -10.31 -4.71 -19.44
C ILE A 133 -10.93 -5.23 -20.73
N ASN A 134 -11.24 -6.53 -20.73
CA ASN A 134 -11.90 -7.20 -21.83
C ASN A 134 -13.29 -6.62 -22.14
N PRO A 135 -13.84 -6.84 -23.33
CA PRO A 135 -15.19 -6.42 -23.67
C PRO A 135 -16.22 -6.93 -22.67
N LYS A 136 -17.18 -6.07 -22.30
CA LYS A 136 -18.30 -6.42 -21.39
C LYS A 136 -17.85 -7.00 -20.04
N SER A 137 -16.65 -6.65 -19.59
CA SER A 137 -16.05 -7.14 -18.36
C SER A 137 -15.76 -6.03 -17.37
N GLN A 138 -15.53 -6.42 -16.13
CA GLN A 138 -15.13 -5.55 -15.04
C GLN A 138 -13.64 -5.76 -14.73
N GLY A 139 -13.02 -4.71 -14.24
CA GLY A 139 -11.67 -4.75 -13.70
C GLY A 139 -11.55 -3.88 -12.47
N GLN A 140 -10.62 -4.21 -11.59
CA GLN A 140 -10.40 -3.46 -10.35
C GLN A 140 -8.92 -3.22 -10.09
N LYS A 141 -8.61 -2.12 -9.43
CA LYS A 141 -7.28 -1.80 -8.94
C LYS A 141 -7.34 -1.23 -7.54
N ALA A 142 -6.48 -1.77 -6.68
CA ALA A 142 -6.35 -1.34 -5.30
C ALA A 142 -5.28 -0.26 -5.14
N PHE A 143 -5.51 0.66 -4.24
CA PHE A 143 -4.61 1.73 -3.86
C PHE A 143 -4.47 1.77 -2.33
N ALA A 144 -3.30 2.16 -1.86
CA ALA A 144 -3.04 2.34 -0.44
C ALA A 144 -2.72 3.80 -0.12
N VAL A 145 -3.29 4.29 0.97
CA VAL A 145 -2.97 5.61 1.53
C VAL A 145 -2.29 5.39 2.88
N VAL A 146 -1.01 5.65 2.94
CA VAL A 146 -0.23 5.55 4.18
C VAL A 146 -0.35 6.85 4.96
N MET A 147 -0.81 6.74 6.21
CA MET A 147 -0.89 7.88 7.14
C MET A 147 0.36 7.93 8.00
N PRO A 148 1.30 8.84 7.78
CA PRO A 148 2.42 9.04 8.70
C PRO A 148 1.94 9.33 10.13
N LYS A 149 2.76 8.98 11.12
CA LYS A 149 2.42 9.24 12.54
C LYS A 149 2.24 10.72 12.87
N ASN A 150 2.88 11.59 12.10
CA ASN A 150 2.79 13.05 12.22
C ASN A 150 1.68 13.69 11.38
N THR A 151 0.83 12.88 10.71
CA THR A 151 -0.33 13.39 9.98
C THR A 151 -1.26 14.14 10.93
N LEU A 152 -1.67 15.36 10.56
CA LEU A 152 -2.61 16.15 11.36
C LEU A 152 -4.01 15.54 11.32
N ALA A 153 -4.76 15.69 12.42
CA ALA A 153 -6.17 15.30 12.43
C ALA A 153 -6.97 16.24 11.53
N GLY A 154 -7.85 15.65 10.70
CA GLY A 154 -8.64 16.42 9.75
C GLY A 154 -9.24 15.57 8.66
N GLN A 155 -9.93 16.21 7.73
CA GLN A 155 -10.46 15.58 6.52
C GLN A 155 -9.52 15.82 5.35
N TYR A 156 -9.26 14.77 4.59
CA TYR A 156 -8.36 14.76 3.45
C TYR A 156 -9.14 14.39 2.19
N PHE A 157 -8.95 15.17 1.14
CA PHE A 157 -9.64 15.02 -0.14
C PHE A 157 -8.62 14.78 -1.24
N TYR A 158 -8.80 13.71 -1.99
CA TYR A 158 -8.01 13.39 -3.17
C TYR A 158 -8.92 13.27 -4.39
N THR A 159 -8.41 13.60 -5.54
CA THR A 159 -9.12 13.38 -6.80
C THR A 159 -8.59 12.11 -7.45
N VAL A 160 -9.48 11.15 -7.66
CA VAL A 160 -9.21 9.95 -8.46
C VAL A 160 -9.68 10.24 -9.87
N ARG A 161 -8.78 10.14 -10.84
CA ARG A 161 -9.08 10.38 -12.26
C ARG A 161 -8.88 9.08 -13.02
N VAL A 162 -9.88 8.70 -13.81
CA VAL A 162 -9.84 7.56 -14.71
C VAL A 162 -9.90 8.05 -16.13
N VAL A 163 -8.89 7.71 -16.92
CA VAL A 163 -8.75 8.07 -18.32
C VAL A 163 -8.69 6.81 -19.16
N ALA A 164 -9.59 6.70 -20.13
CA ALA A 164 -9.54 5.64 -21.13
C ALA A 164 -8.57 6.00 -22.26
N GLU A 165 -7.90 5.02 -22.85
CA GLU A 165 -7.02 5.22 -23.99
C GLU A 165 -7.77 5.88 -25.18
N ASP A 166 -9.01 5.44 -25.45
CA ASP A 166 -9.89 6.05 -26.43
C ASP A 166 -10.96 6.91 -25.73
N GLN A 167 -10.65 8.18 -25.54
CA GLN A 167 -11.53 9.14 -24.86
C GLN A 167 -12.84 9.44 -25.62
N ASN A 168 -12.88 9.16 -26.93
CA ASN A 168 -14.09 9.36 -27.74
C ASN A 168 -15.15 8.29 -27.45
N LYS A 169 -14.70 7.07 -27.09
CA LYS A 169 -15.59 5.95 -26.78
C LYS A 169 -15.95 5.87 -25.30
N TYR A 170 -15.08 6.35 -24.44
CA TYR A 170 -15.26 6.26 -23.00
C TYR A 170 -14.89 7.60 -22.34
N ALA A 171 -15.86 8.27 -21.76
CA ALA A 171 -15.65 9.56 -21.12
C ALA A 171 -14.70 9.44 -19.91
N ASN A 172 -13.83 10.42 -19.74
CA ASN A 172 -13.01 10.54 -18.54
C ASN A 172 -13.90 10.75 -17.32
N VAL A 173 -13.61 10.04 -16.26
CA VAL A 173 -14.32 10.15 -14.98
C VAL A 173 -13.36 10.64 -13.92
N SER A 174 -13.83 11.57 -13.10
CA SER A 174 -13.11 11.94 -11.88
C SER A 174 -14.05 11.86 -10.69
N ASP A 175 -13.58 11.31 -9.61
CA ASP A 175 -14.32 11.17 -8.36
C ASP A 175 -13.43 11.55 -7.17
N LYS A 176 -14.02 11.73 -6.00
CA LYS A 176 -13.31 12.16 -4.79
C LYS A 176 -13.15 10.99 -3.82
N LEU A 177 -11.95 10.86 -3.32
CA LEU A 177 -11.63 10.03 -2.17
C LEU A 177 -11.54 10.92 -0.94
N ILE A 178 -12.34 10.64 0.07
CA ILE A 178 -12.45 11.43 1.30
C ILE A 178 -12.09 10.53 2.49
N PHE A 179 -11.15 10.93 3.30
CA PHE A 179 -10.90 10.22 4.55
C PHE A 179 -10.64 11.17 5.71
N THR A 180 -11.08 10.74 6.88
CA THR A 180 -10.95 11.48 8.14
C THR A 180 -9.89 10.83 9.01
N VAL A 181 -8.88 11.62 9.42
CA VAL A 181 -7.84 11.21 10.35
C VAL A 181 -8.17 11.77 11.72
N GLY A 182 -8.27 10.87 12.71
CA GLY A 182 -8.54 11.22 14.10
C GLY A 182 -7.30 11.17 15.00
#